data_43b986b3de2200d223f40185fdfd9633
#
_entry.id   43b986b3de2200d223f40185fdfd9633
#
_cell.length_a   1.000
_cell.length_b   1.000
_cell.length_c   1.000
_cell.angle_alpha   90.00
_cell.angle_beta   90.00
_cell.angle_gamma   90.00
#
_symmetry.space_group_name_H-M   'P 1'
#
loop_
_entity.id
_entity.type
_entity.pdbx_description
1 polymer ?
#
loop_
_entity_poly.entity_id
_entity_poly.type
_entity_poly.pdbx_seq_one_letter_code
_entity_poly.pdbx_strand_id
1 'polypeptide(L)'
;CMIILIGLAVRSRRSLFSSTQQLLFSMLGYTSAAYIFFDMIWTLSDGVSTPVGITANWISNAVSFSLFAIACLIWFFYSETMQGSRLLTTPYRVVLLTLPTALVVVLAFTSYWTHTMFYIDTQGVYRRGALYMIQPIVSYCYVIYTSLHAFIQARKVESLQKKAIYRTLAFFAVPALVGGTFQIVYSAVSYTHLTLPTK
;
A
#
# COMPACT_ATOMS: atom_id res chain seq x y z
N CYS A 1 2.34 -3.48 16.27
CA CYS A 1 1.31 -3.35 15.18
C CYS A 1 0.99 -4.67 14.48
N MET A 2 1.99 -5.45 13.99
CA MET A 2 1.77 -6.69 13.23
C MET A 2 0.89 -7.72 13.95
N ILE A 3 1.16 -8.02 15.22
CA ILE A 3 0.38 -8.98 16.04
C ILE A 3 -1.09 -8.54 16.18
N ILE A 4 -1.32 -7.24 16.34
CA ILE A 4 -2.68 -6.67 16.45
C ILE A 4 -3.44 -6.86 15.14
N LEU A 5 -2.80 -6.60 13.98
CA LEU A 5 -3.42 -6.79 12.66
C LEU A 5 -3.79 -8.25 12.39
N ILE A 6 -2.90 -9.19 12.73
CA ILE A 6 -3.18 -10.62 12.62
C ILE A 6 -4.32 -11.02 13.57
N GLY A 7 -4.31 -10.54 14.81
CA GLY A 7 -5.38 -10.80 15.77
C GLY A 7 -6.74 -10.28 15.30
N LEU A 8 -6.80 -9.09 14.73
CA LEU A 8 -8.02 -8.51 14.15
C LEU A 8 -8.49 -9.29 12.91
N ALA A 9 -7.57 -9.70 12.03
CA ALA A 9 -7.89 -10.50 10.86
C ALA A 9 -8.48 -11.87 11.22
N VAL A 10 -7.92 -12.55 12.23
CA VAL A 10 -8.45 -13.81 12.74
C VAL A 10 -9.81 -13.63 13.42
N ARG A 11 -9.97 -12.58 14.23
CA ARG A 11 -11.22 -12.28 14.93
C ARG A 11 -12.36 -11.91 13.98
N SER A 12 -12.07 -11.22 12.87
CA SER A 12 -13.09 -10.79 11.92
C SER A 12 -13.83 -11.96 11.25
N ARG A 13 -13.22 -13.15 11.19
CA ARG A 13 -13.86 -14.37 10.68
C ARG A 13 -15.07 -14.83 11.49
N ARG A 14 -15.26 -14.30 12.71
CA ARG A 14 -16.38 -14.64 13.61
C ARG A 14 -17.49 -13.58 13.67
N SER A 15 -17.44 -12.56 12.80
CA SER A 15 -18.36 -11.42 12.85
C SER A 15 -19.57 -11.55 11.91
N LEU A 16 -20.55 -10.66 12.10
CA LEU A 16 -21.83 -10.58 11.36
C LEU A 16 -21.72 -10.04 9.91
N PHE A 17 -20.49 -9.86 9.39
CA PHE A 17 -20.26 -9.39 8.02
C PHE A 17 -20.53 -10.49 6.99
N SER A 18 -20.80 -10.11 5.74
CA SER A 18 -20.84 -11.08 4.64
C SER A 18 -19.50 -11.80 4.49
N SER A 19 -19.52 -13.04 4.01
CA SER A 19 -18.29 -13.85 3.84
C SER A 19 -17.23 -13.15 3.00
N THR A 20 -17.63 -12.38 1.98
CA THR A 20 -16.73 -11.60 1.12
C THR A 20 -16.07 -10.43 1.89
N GLN A 21 -16.84 -9.71 2.71
CA GLN A 21 -16.31 -8.60 3.51
C GLN A 21 -15.29 -9.09 4.55
N GLN A 22 -15.60 -10.22 5.21
CA GLN A 22 -14.67 -10.86 6.15
C GLN A 22 -13.39 -11.31 5.48
N LEU A 23 -13.49 -11.90 4.29
CA LEU A 23 -12.35 -12.35 3.52
C LEU A 23 -11.45 -11.16 3.14
N LEU A 24 -12.01 -10.10 2.56
CA LEU A 24 -11.25 -8.91 2.15
C LEU A 24 -10.60 -8.21 3.34
N PHE A 25 -11.30 -8.10 4.47
CA PHE A 25 -10.73 -7.53 5.69
C PHE A 25 -9.57 -8.39 6.24
N SER A 26 -9.73 -9.72 6.24
CA SER A 26 -8.67 -10.63 6.66
C SER A 26 -7.46 -10.57 5.74
N MET A 27 -7.68 -10.55 4.41
CA MET A 27 -6.62 -10.39 3.42
C MET A 27 -5.87 -9.06 3.62
N LEU A 28 -6.59 -7.96 3.86
CA LEU A 28 -5.99 -6.67 4.16
C LEU A 28 -5.08 -6.74 5.40
N GLY A 29 -5.56 -7.37 6.48
CA GLY A 29 -4.78 -7.54 7.71
C GLY A 29 -3.50 -8.35 7.49
N TYR A 30 -3.58 -9.49 6.80
CA TYR A 30 -2.41 -10.32 6.51
C TYR A 30 -1.43 -9.63 5.56
N THR A 31 -1.93 -8.99 4.51
CA THR A 31 -1.09 -8.26 3.55
C THR A 31 -0.36 -7.09 4.23
N SER A 32 -1.07 -6.35 5.09
CA SER A 32 -0.45 -5.25 5.86
C SER A 32 0.58 -5.75 6.87
N ALA A 33 0.32 -6.89 7.54
CA ALA A 33 1.29 -7.50 8.45
C ALA A 33 2.55 -7.98 7.70
N ALA A 34 2.37 -8.59 6.53
CA ALA A 34 3.49 -9.00 5.67
C ALA A 34 4.28 -7.78 5.17
N TYR A 35 3.59 -6.72 4.75
CA TYR A 35 4.24 -5.46 4.38
C TYR A 35 5.14 -4.94 5.51
N ILE A 36 4.63 -4.81 6.75
CA ILE A 36 5.42 -4.36 7.90
C ILE A 36 6.62 -5.27 8.16
N PHE A 37 6.46 -6.58 8.02
CA PHE A 37 7.54 -7.53 8.21
C PHE A 37 8.68 -7.31 7.20
N PHE A 38 8.37 -7.18 5.92
CA PHE A 38 9.37 -6.93 4.89
C PHE A 38 9.98 -5.52 4.96
N ASP A 39 9.22 -4.52 5.38
CA ASP A 39 9.70 -3.17 5.66
C ASP A 39 10.73 -3.15 6.81
N MET A 40 10.53 -3.97 7.84
CA MET A 40 11.52 -4.17 8.91
C MET A 40 12.79 -4.83 8.37
N ILE A 41 12.70 -5.87 7.52
CA ILE A 41 13.87 -6.51 6.91
C ILE A 41 14.64 -5.50 6.07
N TRP A 42 13.94 -4.69 5.26
CA TRP A 42 14.55 -3.62 4.51
C TRP A 42 15.34 -2.67 5.42
N THR A 43 14.73 -2.15 6.47
CA THR A 43 15.37 -1.21 7.41
C THR A 43 16.63 -1.82 8.06
N LEU A 44 16.65 -3.12 8.33
CA LEU A 44 17.80 -3.81 8.92
C LEU A 44 18.90 -4.14 7.90
N SER A 45 18.56 -4.26 6.62
CA SER A 45 19.49 -4.62 5.55
C SER A 45 20.04 -3.42 4.78
N ASP A 46 19.45 -2.23 4.95
CA ASP A 46 19.90 -1.02 4.26
C ASP A 46 21.30 -0.58 4.76
N GLY A 47 22.22 -0.35 3.82
CA GLY A 47 23.62 -0.06 4.12
C GLY A 47 24.50 -1.27 4.45
N VAL A 48 23.98 -2.50 4.39
CA VAL A 48 24.76 -3.72 4.57
C VAL A 48 25.37 -4.16 3.24
N SER A 49 26.70 -3.97 3.09
CA SER A 49 27.44 -4.22 1.85
C SER A 49 27.76 -5.69 1.54
N THR A 50 27.34 -6.63 2.41
CA THR A 50 27.55 -8.06 2.14
C THR A 50 26.62 -8.55 1.01
N PRO A 51 26.99 -9.56 0.21
CA PRO A 51 26.13 -10.10 -0.85
C PRO A 51 24.75 -10.53 -0.33
N VAL A 52 24.68 -11.09 0.88
CA VAL A 52 23.44 -11.48 1.53
C VAL A 52 22.62 -10.25 1.91
N GLY A 53 23.25 -9.20 2.45
CA GLY A 53 22.59 -7.94 2.81
C GLY A 53 22.00 -7.23 1.60
N ILE A 54 22.76 -7.12 0.50
CA ILE A 54 22.29 -6.52 -0.76
C ILE A 54 21.09 -7.30 -1.33
N THR A 55 21.15 -8.64 -1.33
CA THR A 55 20.04 -9.48 -1.80
C THR A 55 18.82 -9.35 -0.91
N ALA A 56 18.98 -9.36 0.41
CA ALA A 56 17.90 -9.19 1.37
C ALA A 56 17.24 -7.81 1.23
N ASN A 57 18.04 -6.74 1.07
CA ASN A 57 17.58 -5.38 0.83
C ASN A 57 16.74 -5.31 -0.47
N TRP A 58 17.25 -5.90 -1.56
CA TRP A 58 16.51 -5.90 -2.82
C TRP A 58 15.18 -6.67 -2.74
N ILE A 59 15.19 -7.91 -2.22
CA ILE A 59 13.98 -8.73 -2.07
C ILE A 59 12.95 -8.03 -1.20
N SER A 60 13.38 -7.53 -0.04
CA SER A 60 12.45 -6.87 0.90
C SER A 60 11.81 -5.63 0.30
N ASN A 61 12.54 -4.81 -0.46
CA ASN A 61 11.97 -3.67 -1.17
C ASN A 61 10.98 -4.08 -2.26
N ALA A 62 11.33 -5.04 -3.12
CA ALA A 62 10.44 -5.50 -4.18
C ALA A 62 9.13 -6.06 -3.63
N VAL A 63 9.23 -6.86 -2.55
CA VAL A 63 8.05 -7.42 -1.87
C VAL A 63 7.26 -6.34 -1.15
N SER A 64 7.89 -5.40 -0.44
CA SER A 64 7.22 -4.31 0.27
C SER A 64 6.43 -3.40 -0.67
N PHE A 65 7.02 -2.98 -1.81
CA PHE A 65 6.31 -2.19 -2.81
C PHE A 65 5.10 -2.92 -3.39
N SER A 66 5.25 -4.22 -3.65
CA SER A 66 4.17 -5.06 -4.15
C SER A 66 3.05 -5.21 -3.12
N LEU A 67 3.38 -5.54 -1.87
CA LEU A 67 2.42 -5.72 -0.79
C LEU A 67 1.67 -4.43 -0.45
N PHE A 68 2.35 -3.28 -0.48
CA PHE A 68 1.70 -1.99 -0.25
C PHE A 68 0.67 -1.68 -1.34
N ALA A 69 1.01 -1.86 -2.61
CA ALA A 69 0.08 -1.66 -3.73
C ALA A 69 -1.10 -2.63 -3.67
N ILE A 70 -0.85 -3.91 -3.33
CA ILE A 70 -1.89 -4.94 -3.14
C ILE A 70 -2.79 -4.58 -1.95
N ALA A 71 -2.25 -4.10 -0.83
CA ALA A 71 -3.05 -3.68 0.33
C ALA A 71 -3.99 -2.52 -0.03
N CYS A 72 -3.52 -1.52 -0.80
CA CYS A 72 -4.35 -0.42 -1.28
C CYS A 72 -5.47 -0.89 -2.23
N LEU A 73 -5.19 -1.88 -3.09
CA LEU A 73 -6.20 -2.51 -3.96
C LEU A 73 -7.23 -3.31 -3.15
N ILE A 74 -6.80 -4.08 -2.15
CA ILE A 74 -7.72 -4.82 -1.26
C ILE A 74 -8.58 -3.85 -0.46
N TRP A 75 -7.99 -2.75 0.04
CA TRP A 75 -8.75 -1.68 0.69
C TRP A 75 -9.81 -1.08 -0.23
N PHE A 76 -9.47 -0.81 -1.49
CA PHE A 76 -10.41 -0.35 -2.50
C PHE A 76 -11.57 -1.34 -2.66
N PHE A 77 -11.30 -2.63 -2.86
CA PHE A 77 -12.35 -3.65 -3.01
C PHE A 77 -13.19 -3.81 -1.74
N TYR A 78 -12.59 -3.76 -0.56
CA TYR A 78 -13.29 -3.80 0.71
C TYR A 78 -14.26 -2.61 0.85
N SER A 79 -13.78 -1.41 0.60
CA SER A 79 -14.57 -0.19 0.69
C SER A 79 -15.75 -0.19 -0.29
N GLU A 80 -15.53 -0.57 -1.56
CA GLU A 80 -16.58 -0.67 -2.57
C GLU A 80 -17.62 -1.76 -2.22
N THR A 81 -17.18 -2.89 -1.66
CA THR A 81 -18.07 -3.95 -1.20
C THR A 81 -18.92 -3.48 -0.01
N MET A 82 -18.34 -2.74 0.94
CA MET A 82 -19.08 -2.15 2.08
C MET A 82 -20.13 -1.14 1.64
N GLN A 83 -19.87 -0.41 0.55
CA GLN A 83 -20.78 0.58 -0.02
C GLN A 83 -21.83 -0.03 -0.96
N GLY A 84 -21.76 -1.33 -1.27
CA GLY A 84 -22.65 -1.99 -2.22
C GLY A 84 -22.49 -1.46 -3.66
N SER A 85 -21.29 -1.06 -4.01
CA SER A 85 -20.99 -0.45 -5.31
C SER A 85 -21.17 -1.43 -6.48
N ARG A 86 -21.72 -0.92 -7.59
CA ARG A 86 -21.86 -1.67 -8.84
C ARG A 86 -20.54 -1.83 -9.62
N LEU A 87 -19.44 -1.22 -9.17
CA LEU A 87 -18.14 -1.33 -9.87
C LEU A 87 -17.62 -2.76 -9.88
N LEU A 88 -17.88 -3.52 -8.82
CA LEU A 88 -17.37 -4.88 -8.66
C LEU A 88 -18.30 -5.97 -9.22
N THR A 89 -19.46 -5.60 -9.76
CA THR A 89 -20.43 -6.59 -10.29
C THR A 89 -20.01 -7.22 -11.62
N THR A 90 -19.11 -6.60 -12.35
CA THR A 90 -18.72 -7.03 -13.69
C THR A 90 -17.25 -7.48 -13.70
N PRO A 91 -16.94 -8.72 -14.09
CA PRO A 91 -15.58 -9.27 -13.96
C PRO A 91 -14.52 -8.48 -14.75
N TYR A 92 -14.85 -7.97 -15.96
CA TYR A 92 -13.88 -7.19 -16.72
C TYR A 92 -13.46 -5.90 -16.01
N ARG A 93 -14.36 -5.27 -15.24
CA ARG A 93 -14.02 -4.06 -14.44
C ARG A 93 -13.05 -4.39 -13.32
N VAL A 94 -13.26 -5.53 -12.65
CA VAL A 94 -12.35 -6.00 -11.62
C VAL A 94 -10.96 -6.22 -12.20
N VAL A 95 -10.86 -6.89 -13.37
CA VAL A 95 -9.58 -7.08 -14.07
C VAL A 95 -8.94 -5.72 -14.41
N LEU A 96 -9.69 -4.80 -15.01
CA LEU A 96 -9.18 -3.46 -15.38
C LEU A 96 -8.67 -2.69 -14.15
N LEU A 97 -9.38 -2.78 -13.04
CA LEU A 97 -9.00 -2.12 -11.78
C LEU A 97 -7.78 -2.77 -11.11
N THR A 98 -7.45 -4.02 -11.41
CA THR A 98 -6.24 -4.67 -10.90
C THR A 98 -4.99 -4.38 -11.74
N LEU A 99 -5.13 -3.98 -13.01
CA LEU A 99 -4.00 -3.76 -13.91
C LEU A 99 -2.95 -2.77 -13.39
N PRO A 100 -3.32 -1.60 -12.80
CA PRO A 100 -2.31 -0.67 -12.27
C PRO A 100 -1.48 -1.30 -11.15
N THR A 101 -2.10 -2.08 -10.27
CA THR A 101 -1.37 -2.81 -9.21
C THR A 101 -0.47 -3.89 -9.81
N ALA A 102 -0.95 -4.65 -10.80
CA ALA A 102 -0.14 -5.65 -11.50
C ALA A 102 1.09 -5.01 -12.16
N LEU A 103 0.93 -3.83 -12.77
CA LEU A 103 2.05 -3.06 -13.32
C LEU A 103 3.07 -2.69 -12.25
N VAL A 104 2.64 -2.21 -11.08
CA VAL A 104 3.56 -1.90 -9.96
C VAL A 104 4.34 -3.15 -9.54
N VAL A 105 3.66 -4.30 -9.40
CA VAL A 105 4.31 -5.57 -9.02
C VAL A 105 5.37 -5.97 -10.05
N VAL A 106 5.03 -5.93 -11.35
CA VAL A 106 5.97 -6.26 -12.43
C VAL A 106 7.17 -5.32 -12.41
N LEU A 107 6.95 -4.01 -12.30
CA LEU A 107 8.02 -3.02 -12.24
C LEU A 107 8.92 -3.20 -11.00
N ALA A 108 8.34 -3.55 -9.83
CA ALA A 108 9.12 -3.78 -8.62
C ALA A 108 10.08 -4.96 -8.78
N PHE A 109 9.62 -6.10 -9.32
CA PHE A 109 10.47 -7.27 -9.52
C PHE A 109 11.42 -7.13 -10.70
N THR A 110 11.04 -6.45 -11.79
CA THR A 110 11.95 -6.21 -12.92
C THR A 110 13.02 -5.15 -12.61
N SER A 111 12.86 -4.37 -11.53
CA SER A 111 13.85 -3.38 -11.09
C SER A 111 15.23 -3.97 -10.78
N TYR A 112 15.31 -5.27 -10.54
CA TYR A 112 16.62 -5.96 -10.39
C TYR A 112 17.51 -5.76 -11.61
N TRP A 113 16.96 -5.84 -12.81
CA TRP A 113 17.68 -5.69 -14.06
C TRP A 113 17.58 -4.29 -14.65
N THR A 114 16.40 -3.65 -14.47
CA THR A 114 16.09 -2.39 -15.16
C THR A 114 16.42 -1.14 -14.34
N HIS A 115 16.60 -1.28 -13.02
CA HIS A 115 16.80 -0.16 -12.09
C HIS A 115 15.73 0.94 -12.19
N THR A 116 14.53 0.61 -12.71
CA THR A 116 13.49 1.59 -13.04
C THR A 116 12.75 2.12 -11.80
N MET A 117 12.35 1.27 -10.87
CA MET A 117 11.68 1.72 -9.64
C MET A 117 12.68 2.02 -8.53
N PHE A 118 13.66 1.13 -8.34
CA PHE A 118 14.72 1.27 -7.36
C PHE A 118 15.91 0.38 -7.73
N TYR A 119 17.04 0.65 -7.10
CA TYR A 119 18.22 -0.22 -7.15
C TYR A 119 18.98 -0.12 -5.82
N ILE A 120 19.79 -1.13 -5.55
CA ILE A 120 20.70 -1.16 -4.40
C ILE A 120 22.11 -0.93 -4.92
N ASP A 121 22.80 0.06 -4.38
CA ASP A 121 24.18 0.35 -4.80
C ASP A 121 25.17 -0.67 -4.21
N THR A 122 26.44 -0.56 -4.61
CA THR A 122 27.51 -1.48 -4.18
C THR A 122 27.81 -1.41 -2.67
N GLN A 123 27.34 -0.37 -2.01
CA GLN A 123 27.45 -0.20 -0.56
C GLN A 123 26.23 -0.76 0.19
N GLY A 124 25.28 -1.37 -0.53
CA GLY A 124 24.04 -1.91 0.05
C GLY A 124 22.97 -0.88 0.32
N VAL A 125 23.15 0.37 -0.14
CA VAL A 125 22.21 1.47 0.11
C VAL A 125 21.12 1.51 -0.97
N TYR A 126 19.88 1.66 -0.52
CA TYR A 126 18.72 1.83 -1.39
C TYR A 126 18.76 3.16 -2.15
N ARG A 127 18.49 3.12 -3.45
CA ARG A 127 18.37 4.29 -4.33
C ARG A 127 17.07 4.24 -5.14
N ARG A 128 16.40 5.38 -5.27
CA ARG A 128 15.17 5.52 -6.06
C ARG A 128 15.50 5.54 -7.55
N GLY A 129 14.74 4.78 -8.33
CA GLY A 129 14.79 4.81 -9.78
C GLY A 129 13.85 5.88 -10.38
N ALA A 130 13.91 6.04 -11.71
CA ALA A 130 13.13 7.06 -12.43
C ALA A 130 11.61 6.87 -12.32
N LEU A 131 11.13 5.61 -12.22
CA LEU A 131 9.71 5.27 -12.16
C LEU A 131 9.21 5.03 -10.72
N TYR A 132 10.01 5.36 -9.70
CA TYR A 132 9.62 5.18 -8.29
C TYR A 132 8.22 5.75 -7.98
N MET A 133 7.89 6.92 -8.55
CA MET A 133 6.63 7.63 -8.27
C MET A 133 5.37 6.89 -8.77
N ILE A 134 5.50 5.90 -9.65
CA ILE A 134 4.33 5.13 -10.14
C ILE A 134 3.65 4.40 -8.97
N GLN A 135 4.42 3.80 -8.07
CA GLN A 135 3.89 3.05 -6.93
C GLN A 135 3.04 3.94 -5.99
N PRO A 136 3.53 5.07 -5.44
CA PRO A 136 2.69 5.92 -4.60
C PRO A 136 1.51 6.54 -5.36
N ILE A 137 1.67 6.90 -6.64
CA ILE A 137 0.57 7.45 -7.44
C ILE A 137 -0.56 6.42 -7.56
N VAL A 138 -0.27 5.19 -7.98
CA VAL A 138 -1.27 4.11 -8.10
C VAL A 138 -1.95 3.84 -6.77
N SER A 139 -1.17 3.70 -5.69
CA SER A 139 -1.68 3.42 -4.35
C SER A 139 -2.58 4.54 -3.84
N TYR A 140 -2.18 5.80 -4.01
CA TYR A 140 -2.95 6.95 -3.56
C TYR A 140 -4.21 7.16 -4.40
N CYS A 141 -4.21 6.85 -5.69
CA CYS A 141 -5.42 6.89 -6.51
C CYS A 141 -6.53 5.98 -5.93
N TYR A 142 -6.21 4.75 -5.53
CA TYR A 142 -7.20 3.88 -4.88
C TYR A 142 -7.72 4.46 -3.57
N VAL A 143 -6.81 4.92 -2.73
CA VAL A 143 -7.14 5.43 -1.39
C VAL A 143 -7.95 6.73 -1.47
N ILE A 144 -7.57 7.66 -2.34
CA ILE A 144 -8.28 8.93 -2.54
C ILE A 144 -9.67 8.66 -3.12
N TYR A 145 -9.76 7.83 -4.16
CA TYR A 145 -11.04 7.47 -4.75
C TYR A 145 -12.01 6.90 -3.72
N THR A 146 -11.57 5.89 -2.94
CA THR A 146 -12.43 5.27 -1.92
C THR A 146 -12.88 6.25 -0.85
N SER A 147 -11.99 7.15 -0.42
CA SER A 147 -12.31 8.17 0.58
C SER A 147 -13.34 9.17 0.06
N LEU A 148 -13.17 9.65 -1.18
CA LEU A 148 -14.11 10.57 -1.80
C LEU A 148 -15.47 9.90 -2.04
N HIS A 149 -15.48 8.66 -2.56
CA HIS A 149 -16.71 7.91 -2.79
C HIS A 149 -17.47 7.67 -1.48
N ALA A 150 -16.78 7.20 -0.44
CA ALA A 150 -17.38 6.98 0.88
C ALA A 150 -17.93 8.30 1.49
N PHE A 151 -17.23 9.42 1.33
CA PHE A 151 -17.68 10.72 1.79
C PHE A 151 -18.95 11.19 1.08
N ILE A 152 -19.02 11.01 -0.24
CA ILE A 152 -20.22 11.34 -1.04
C ILE A 152 -21.41 10.47 -0.61
N GLN A 153 -21.19 9.15 -0.43
CA GLN A 153 -22.23 8.23 0.01
C GLN A 153 -22.71 8.54 1.44
N ALA A 154 -21.81 8.94 2.34
CA ALA A 154 -22.18 9.36 3.70
C ALA A 154 -23.13 10.57 3.73
N ARG A 155 -23.12 11.43 2.69
CA ARG A 155 -24.04 12.58 2.58
C ARG A 155 -25.42 12.18 2.04
N LYS A 156 -25.51 11.09 1.26
CA LYS A 156 -26.74 10.65 0.59
C LYS A 156 -27.58 9.70 1.44
N VAL A 157 -26.97 9.02 2.41
CA VAL A 157 -27.61 7.98 3.22
C VAL A 157 -28.31 8.60 4.42
N GLU A 158 -29.57 8.23 4.66
CA GLU A 158 -30.37 8.67 5.83
C GLU A 158 -30.07 7.85 7.09
N SER A 159 -29.74 6.55 6.94
CA SER A 159 -29.46 5.68 8.08
C SER A 159 -28.20 6.13 8.83
N LEU A 160 -28.34 6.47 10.11
CA LEU A 160 -27.25 6.91 10.98
C LEU A 160 -26.13 5.88 11.07
N GLN A 161 -26.48 4.58 11.10
CA GLN A 161 -25.50 3.49 11.17
C GLN A 161 -24.65 3.42 9.89
N LYS A 162 -25.28 3.45 8.69
CA LYS A 162 -24.55 3.46 7.42
C LYS A 162 -23.72 4.73 7.26
N LYS A 163 -24.24 5.87 7.69
CA LYS A 163 -23.54 7.16 7.67
C LYS A 163 -22.26 7.11 8.52
N ALA A 164 -22.31 6.49 9.70
CA ALA A 164 -21.15 6.30 10.56
C ALA A 164 -20.10 5.41 9.86
N ILE A 165 -20.51 4.27 9.28
CA ILE A 165 -19.60 3.37 8.54
C ILE A 165 -18.91 4.11 7.39
N TYR A 166 -19.66 4.83 6.56
CA TYR A 166 -19.09 5.54 5.41
C TYR A 166 -18.16 6.69 5.83
N ARG A 167 -18.46 7.38 6.92
CA ARG A 167 -17.54 8.36 7.49
C ARG A 167 -16.23 7.70 7.96
N THR A 168 -16.32 6.58 8.65
CA THR A 168 -15.15 5.83 9.09
C THR A 168 -14.28 5.41 7.89
N LEU A 169 -14.90 4.89 6.82
CA LEU A 169 -14.17 4.53 5.58
C LEU A 169 -13.50 5.76 4.95
N ALA A 170 -14.20 6.92 4.91
CA ALA A 170 -13.66 8.14 4.33
C ALA A 170 -12.42 8.67 5.09
N PHE A 171 -12.45 8.61 6.43
CA PHE A 171 -11.38 9.16 7.26
C PHE A 171 -10.26 8.17 7.57
N PHE A 172 -10.50 6.87 7.42
CA PHE A 172 -9.49 5.84 7.71
C PHE A 172 -8.20 6.01 6.88
N ALA A 173 -8.32 6.51 5.67
CA ALA A 173 -7.20 6.72 4.77
C ALA A 173 -6.35 7.96 5.10
N VAL A 174 -6.90 8.93 5.84
CA VAL A 174 -6.21 10.21 6.12
C VAL A 174 -4.86 10.01 6.81
N PRO A 175 -4.72 9.20 7.89
CA PRO A 175 -3.43 8.97 8.50
C PRO A 175 -2.39 8.34 7.55
N ALA A 176 -2.84 7.40 6.69
CA ALA A 176 -1.96 6.75 5.72
C ALA A 176 -1.48 7.73 4.64
N LEU A 177 -2.36 8.59 4.12
CA LEU A 177 -2.02 9.63 3.16
C LEU A 177 -1.05 10.66 3.75
N VAL A 178 -1.32 11.13 4.96
CA VAL A 178 -0.46 12.12 5.64
C VAL A 178 0.91 11.52 5.94
N GLY A 179 0.97 10.33 6.54
CA GLY A 179 2.23 9.66 6.87
C GLY A 179 3.05 9.32 5.65
N GLY A 180 2.44 8.77 4.60
CA GLY A 180 3.13 8.45 3.36
C GLY A 180 3.61 9.69 2.59
N THR A 181 2.82 10.77 2.56
CA THR A 181 3.26 12.04 1.96
C THR A 181 4.45 12.61 2.74
N PHE A 182 4.40 12.58 4.06
CA PHE A 182 5.51 13.03 4.90
C PHE A 182 6.79 12.23 4.63
N GLN A 183 6.69 10.91 4.52
CA GLN A 183 7.81 10.03 4.18
C GLN A 183 8.41 10.35 2.80
N ILE A 184 7.59 10.64 1.79
CA ILE A 184 8.06 11.01 0.44
C ILE A 184 8.83 12.33 0.49
N VAL A 185 8.27 13.34 1.15
CA VAL A 185 8.85 14.68 1.24
C VAL A 185 10.13 14.66 2.08
N TYR A 186 10.12 14.01 3.24
CA TYR A 186 11.28 13.97 4.13
C TYR A 186 12.48 13.27 3.48
N SER A 187 12.25 12.14 2.80
CA SER A 187 13.31 11.47 2.06
C SER A 187 13.87 12.34 0.92
N ALA A 188 13.02 13.11 0.22
CA ALA A 188 13.49 14.01 -0.84
C ALA A 188 14.40 15.13 -0.28
N VAL A 189 14.08 15.68 0.90
CA VAL A 189 14.87 16.72 1.56
C VAL A 189 16.24 16.20 2.00
N SER A 190 16.30 14.98 2.56
CA SER A 190 17.57 14.38 3.01
C SER A 190 18.58 14.20 1.86
N TYR A 191 18.11 13.85 0.66
CA TYR A 191 18.99 13.69 -0.51
C TYR A 191 19.52 15.03 -1.05
N THR A 192 18.76 16.13 -0.96
CA THR A 192 19.20 17.45 -1.44
C THR A 192 20.26 18.07 -0.54
N HIS A 193 20.27 17.79 0.75
CA HIS A 193 21.29 18.31 1.67
C HIS A 193 22.62 17.54 1.61
N LEU A 194 22.62 16.27 1.19
CA LEU A 194 23.86 15.48 1.05
C LEU A 194 24.61 15.74 -0.25
N THR A 195 24.00 16.42 -1.22
CA THR A 195 24.62 16.72 -2.54
C THR A 195 25.15 18.14 -2.68
N LEU A 196 25.12 18.96 -1.62
CA LEU A 196 25.79 20.27 -1.66
C LEU A 196 27.30 20.04 -1.64
N PRO A 197 28.05 20.46 -2.69
CA PRO A 197 29.50 20.37 -2.69
C PRO A 197 30.03 21.28 -1.57
N THR A 198 30.73 20.70 -0.63
CA THR A 198 31.61 21.47 0.28
C THR A 198 32.70 22.08 -0.60
N LYS A 199 32.59 23.39 -0.83
CA LYS A 199 33.67 24.21 -1.39
C LYS A 199 34.78 24.38 -0.38
#